data_877eec37e4d9d1cb0b440f7887d31c8d
#
_entry.id   877eec37e4d9d1cb0b440f7887d31c8d
#
_cell.length_a   1.000
_cell.length_b   1.000
_cell.length_c   1.000
_cell.angle_alpha   90.00
_cell.angle_beta   90.00
_cell.angle_gamma   90.00
#
_symmetry.space_group_name_H-M   'P 1'
#
loop_
_entity.id
_entity.type
_entity.pdbx_description
1 polymer ?
#
loop_
_entity_poly.entity_id
_entity_poly.type
_entity_poly.pdbx_seq_one_letter_code
_entity_poly.pdbx_strand_id
1 'polypeptide(L)'
;MFHKMKYVYGAAMADSTLRLPVDSSETGDSTPGLRLFALLELIGSKDHFVSLQSLAEETGIPKPTVFRMLQTLETGGLIIRQSDKRQYGTGTRLRRFAETLLLNATQVGTRHAVLQALVDDLGETCNITALSGNEILYLDRVETQEPLRFNLQSGSRVPIHCSASGKVLLANMSRAQRHKLLRYAPLKQLTANTITSIEALDEELKQVQSDGFAIDNEEFMSGLVCMAIAVPTAHGRSNQCVAVQAPAMRLTAADAAALLPKLRGAAAALFEIETEGSAVAPRTPPPTPNSPQNVI
;
A
#
# COMPACT_ATOMS: atom_id res chain seq x y z
N MET A 1 37.81 -9.35 2.10
CA MET A 1 37.31 -10.21 0.99
C MET A 1 35.80 -10.29 1.16
N PHE A 2 35.09 -9.21 0.75
CA PHE A 2 33.64 -9.08 0.94
C PHE A 2 32.94 -9.57 -0.31
N HIS A 3 32.20 -10.64 -0.17
CA HIS A 3 31.38 -11.23 -1.22
C HIS A 3 30.20 -10.30 -1.53
N LYS A 4 30.17 -9.75 -2.75
CA LYS A 4 29.07 -8.96 -3.29
C LYS A 4 27.84 -9.87 -3.44
N MET A 5 26.95 -9.84 -2.48
CA MET A 5 25.61 -10.36 -2.66
C MET A 5 24.79 -9.30 -3.43
N LYS A 6 24.78 -9.43 -4.76
CA LYS A 6 23.87 -8.70 -5.63
C LYS A 6 22.46 -9.21 -5.35
N TYR A 7 21.69 -8.42 -4.61
CA TYR A 7 20.24 -8.59 -4.59
C TYR A 7 19.70 -8.23 -5.96
N VAL A 8 19.19 -9.25 -6.64
CA VAL A 8 18.52 -9.15 -7.94
C VAL A 8 17.14 -8.53 -7.71
N TYR A 9 17.05 -7.21 -7.70
CA TYR A 9 15.84 -6.47 -7.99
C TYR A 9 15.77 -6.20 -9.49
N GLY A 10 15.67 -7.27 -10.24
CA GLY A 10 15.59 -7.18 -11.69
C GLY A 10 14.96 -8.43 -12.27
N ALA A 11 13.88 -8.22 -12.99
CA ALA A 11 13.27 -9.16 -13.91
C ALA A 11 12.52 -10.36 -13.27
N ALA A 12 11.35 -10.08 -12.70
CA ALA A 12 10.19 -10.95 -12.82
C ALA A 12 8.99 -10.07 -13.19
N MET A 13 9.11 -9.31 -14.27
CA MET A 13 7.96 -8.80 -15.02
C MET A 13 7.62 -9.86 -16.06
N ALA A 14 6.91 -10.88 -15.65
CA ALA A 14 6.23 -11.79 -16.56
C ALA A 14 4.95 -12.26 -15.86
N ASP A 15 3.84 -11.70 -16.31
CA ASP A 15 2.58 -12.38 -16.45
C ASP A 15 2.00 -13.04 -15.18
N SER A 16 1.64 -12.24 -14.16
CA SER A 16 0.60 -12.61 -13.22
C SER A 16 -0.69 -11.89 -13.62
N THR A 17 -1.29 -12.31 -14.72
CA THR A 17 -2.71 -12.14 -14.92
C THR A 17 -3.38 -12.73 -13.68
N LEU A 18 -3.99 -11.89 -12.86
CA LEU A 18 -5.04 -12.28 -11.92
C LEU A 18 -6.14 -12.92 -12.81
N ARG A 19 -5.95 -14.19 -13.15
CA ARG A 19 -7.04 -14.96 -13.70
C ARG A 19 -8.04 -15.08 -12.56
N LEU A 20 -9.07 -14.25 -12.64
CA LEU A 20 -10.30 -14.55 -11.92
C LEU A 20 -10.60 -16.02 -12.22
N PRO A 21 -11.03 -16.85 -11.25
CA PRO A 21 -11.46 -18.20 -11.51
C PRO A 21 -12.76 -18.14 -12.35
N VAL A 22 -12.61 -17.89 -13.63
CA VAL A 22 -13.64 -18.03 -14.66
C VAL A 22 -13.17 -19.15 -15.56
N ASP A 23 -12.93 -20.31 -14.94
CA ASP A 23 -12.88 -21.52 -15.71
C ASP A 23 -14.32 -21.84 -16.10
N SER A 24 -14.57 -21.82 -17.40
CA SER A 24 -15.90 -22.02 -18.01
C SER A 24 -16.46 -23.43 -17.81
N SER A 25 -15.81 -24.28 -17.01
CA SER A 25 -16.24 -25.63 -16.65
C SER A 25 -16.72 -25.79 -15.21
N GLU A 26 -16.54 -24.79 -14.32
CA GLU A 26 -17.09 -24.79 -12.97
C GLU A 26 -18.03 -23.58 -12.74
N THR A 27 -19.04 -23.45 -13.58
CA THR A 27 -20.09 -22.42 -13.47
C THR A 27 -21.11 -22.74 -12.38
N GLY A 28 -20.66 -23.21 -11.22
CA GLY A 28 -21.55 -23.57 -10.11
C GLY A 28 -21.84 -22.47 -9.10
N ASP A 29 -20.92 -21.53 -8.79
CA ASP A 29 -21.05 -20.84 -7.49
C ASP A 29 -20.58 -19.38 -7.39
N SER A 30 -20.37 -18.64 -8.46
CA SER A 30 -20.09 -17.20 -8.31
C SER A 30 -21.39 -16.39 -8.29
N THR A 31 -21.84 -16.03 -7.08
CA THR A 31 -23.01 -15.16 -6.89
C THR A 31 -22.81 -13.81 -7.60
N PRO A 32 -23.88 -13.11 -8.00
CA PRO A 32 -23.77 -11.78 -8.61
C PRO A 32 -22.96 -10.79 -7.79
N GLY A 33 -23.01 -10.91 -6.45
CA GLY A 33 -22.21 -10.08 -5.54
C GLY A 33 -20.70 -10.33 -5.65
N LEU A 34 -20.27 -11.57 -5.73
CA LEU A 34 -18.85 -11.91 -5.89
C LEU A 34 -18.30 -11.46 -7.23
N ARG A 35 -19.09 -11.52 -8.30
CA ARG A 35 -18.69 -10.98 -9.62
C ARG A 35 -18.49 -9.46 -9.59
N LEU A 36 -19.36 -8.72 -8.87
CA LEU A 36 -19.20 -7.28 -8.66
C LEU A 36 -17.92 -6.97 -7.87
N PHE A 37 -17.65 -7.77 -6.83
CA PHE A 37 -16.46 -7.60 -6.03
C PHE A 37 -15.19 -7.86 -6.85
N ALA A 38 -15.13 -8.95 -7.60
CA ALA A 38 -14.01 -9.26 -8.50
C ALA A 38 -13.78 -8.15 -9.56
N LEU A 39 -14.82 -7.54 -10.07
CA LEU A 39 -14.70 -6.39 -10.99
C LEU A 39 -14.11 -5.16 -10.27
N LEU A 40 -14.47 -4.93 -9.00
CA LEU A 40 -13.89 -3.88 -8.17
C LEU A 40 -12.39 -4.13 -7.89
N GLU A 41 -12.01 -5.37 -7.58
CA GLU A 41 -10.61 -5.76 -7.37
C GLU A 41 -9.79 -5.51 -8.64
N LEU A 42 -10.31 -5.90 -9.80
CA LEU A 42 -9.66 -5.66 -11.09
C LEU A 42 -9.47 -4.15 -11.36
N ILE A 43 -10.50 -3.33 -11.14
CA ILE A 43 -10.38 -1.87 -11.30
C ILE A 43 -9.40 -1.29 -10.27
N GLY A 44 -9.42 -1.79 -9.04
CA GLY A 44 -8.54 -1.35 -7.96
C GLY A 44 -7.06 -1.69 -8.19
N SER A 45 -6.77 -2.81 -8.87
CA SER A 45 -5.41 -3.23 -9.21
C SER A 45 -4.75 -2.37 -10.31
N LYS A 46 -5.56 -1.59 -11.05
CA LYS A 46 -5.04 -0.75 -12.14
C LYS A 46 -4.57 0.61 -11.62
N ASP A 47 -3.45 1.05 -12.12
CA ASP A 47 -2.86 2.38 -11.84
C ASP A 47 -3.40 3.50 -12.77
N HIS A 48 -4.32 3.15 -13.66
CA HIS A 48 -4.93 4.06 -14.64
C HIS A 48 -6.43 3.76 -14.80
N PHE A 49 -7.15 4.71 -15.40
CA PHE A 49 -8.54 4.49 -15.77
C PHE A 49 -8.64 3.42 -16.86
N VAL A 50 -9.57 2.48 -16.71
CA VAL A 50 -9.77 1.35 -17.64
C VAL A 50 -11.05 1.48 -18.44
N SER A 51 -11.04 0.99 -19.68
CA SER A 51 -12.21 1.01 -20.56
C SER A 51 -13.13 -0.18 -20.29
N LEU A 52 -14.42 -0.03 -20.63
CA LEU A 52 -15.38 -1.15 -20.65
C LEU A 52 -14.87 -2.33 -21.48
N GLN A 53 -14.20 -2.04 -22.61
CA GLN A 53 -13.70 -3.07 -23.50
C GLN A 53 -12.60 -3.89 -22.83
N SER A 54 -11.60 -3.24 -22.25
CA SER A 54 -10.51 -3.89 -21.53
C SER A 54 -11.03 -4.76 -20.38
N LEU A 55 -11.98 -4.23 -19.60
CA LEU A 55 -12.61 -4.98 -18.50
C LEU A 55 -13.37 -6.23 -19.00
N ALA A 56 -14.06 -6.13 -20.12
CA ALA A 56 -14.77 -7.27 -20.70
C ALA A 56 -13.80 -8.34 -21.25
N GLU A 57 -12.69 -7.91 -21.87
CA GLU A 57 -11.64 -8.81 -22.37
C GLU A 57 -10.91 -9.52 -21.22
N GLU A 58 -10.54 -8.79 -20.16
CA GLU A 58 -9.82 -9.35 -19.03
C GLU A 58 -10.68 -10.27 -18.14
N THR A 59 -11.98 -9.96 -18.00
CA THR A 59 -12.90 -10.77 -17.18
C THR A 59 -13.56 -11.91 -17.96
N GLY A 60 -13.54 -11.89 -19.29
CA GLY A 60 -14.33 -12.81 -20.12
C GLY A 60 -15.85 -12.61 -20.04
N ILE A 61 -16.32 -11.60 -19.30
CA ILE A 61 -17.75 -11.31 -19.13
C ILE A 61 -18.26 -10.51 -20.33
N PRO A 62 -19.45 -10.84 -20.89
CA PRO A 62 -20.02 -10.09 -22.02
C PRO A 62 -20.16 -8.59 -21.72
N LYS A 63 -19.77 -7.72 -22.66
CA LYS A 63 -19.80 -6.26 -22.52
C LYS A 63 -21.11 -5.70 -21.93
N PRO A 64 -22.33 -6.16 -22.35
CA PRO A 64 -23.57 -5.67 -21.76
C PRO A 64 -23.69 -5.95 -20.26
N THR A 65 -23.19 -7.11 -19.82
CA THR A 65 -23.18 -7.49 -18.40
C THR A 65 -22.19 -6.64 -17.61
N VAL A 66 -20.95 -6.48 -18.10
CA VAL A 66 -19.96 -5.58 -17.48
C VAL A 66 -20.49 -4.16 -17.40
N PHE A 67 -21.14 -3.66 -18.43
CA PHE A 67 -21.74 -2.33 -18.43
C PHE A 67 -22.79 -2.15 -17.31
N ARG A 68 -23.70 -3.12 -17.13
CA ARG A 68 -24.69 -3.08 -16.04
C ARG A 68 -24.03 -3.13 -14.67
N MET A 69 -22.99 -3.94 -14.51
CA MET A 69 -22.21 -4.01 -13.27
C MET A 69 -21.52 -2.67 -12.97
N LEU A 70 -20.88 -2.05 -13.96
CA LEU A 70 -20.27 -0.73 -13.83
C LEU A 70 -21.27 0.35 -13.46
N GLN A 71 -22.47 0.35 -14.06
CA GLN A 71 -23.54 1.28 -13.66
C GLN A 71 -23.93 1.11 -12.20
N THR A 72 -24.08 -0.12 -11.72
CA THR A 72 -24.38 -0.39 -10.30
C THR A 72 -23.30 0.15 -9.38
N LEU A 73 -22.01 -0.09 -9.72
CA LEU A 73 -20.87 0.36 -8.93
C LEU A 73 -20.72 1.90 -8.97
N GLU A 74 -20.97 2.52 -10.12
CA GLU A 74 -20.94 3.98 -10.31
C GLU A 74 -22.06 4.65 -9.50
N THR A 75 -23.30 4.15 -9.60
CA THR A 75 -24.44 4.63 -8.80
C THR A 75 -24.17 4.50 -7.29
N GLY A 76 -23.48 3.42 -6.89
CA GLY A 76 -23.06 3.23 -5.50
C GLY A 76 -21.89 4.12 -5.06
N GLY A 77 -21.26 4.90 -5.95
CA GLY A 77 -20.08 5.74 -5.67
C GLY A 77 -18.80 4.94 -5.42
N LEU A 78 -18.80 3.64 -5.75
CA LEU A 78 -17.64 2.75 -5.59
C LEU A 78 -16.61 2.97 -6.69
N ILE A 79 -17.07 3.32 -7.88
CA ILE A 79 -16.23 3.73 -9.02
C ILE A 79 -16.67 5.09 -9.53
N ILE A 80 -15.80 5.74 -10.29
CA ILE A 80 -16.06 6.98 -11.03
C ILE A 80 -15.83 6.75 -12.51
N ARG A 81 -16.59 7.44 -13.34
CA ARG A 81 -16.44 7.45 -14.78
C ARG A 81 -15.82 8.77 -15.23
N GLN A 82 -14.80 8.71 -16.05
CA GLN A 82 -14.25 9.87 -16.72
C GLN A 82 -15.09 10.21 -17.95
N SER A 83 -15.75 11.36 -17.91
CA SER A 83 -16.83 11.72 -18.86
C SER A 83 -16.37 11.80 -20.32
N ASP A 84 -15.16 12.28 -20.58
CA ASP A 84 -14.59 12.48 -21.91
C ASP A 84 -14.07 11.20 -22.57
N LYS A 85 -13.63 10.19 -21.78
CA LYS A 85 -12.96 8.98 -22.28
C LYS A 85 -13.72 7.69 -22.05
N ARG A 86 -14.89 7.73 -21.43
CA ARG A 86 -15.67 6.54 -21.05
C ARG A 86 -14.83 5.47 -20.32
N GLN A 87 -13.93 5.93 -19.47
CA GLN A 87 -13.03 5.09 -18.67
C GLN A 87 -13.47 5.11 -17.20
N TYR A 88 -13.16 4.05 -16.46
CA TYR A 88 -13.57 3.84 -15.08
C TYR A 88 -12.37 3.73 -14.16
N GLY A 89 -12.49 4.26 -12.95
CA GLY A 89 -11.49 4.17 -11.90
C GLY A 89 -12.14 4.11 -10.52
N THR A 90 -11.34 3.93 -9.48
CA THR A 90 -11.82 3.82 -8.09
C THR A 90 -12.50 5.11 -7.62
N GLY A 91 -13.70 4.97 -7.04
CA GLY A 91 -14.49 6.07 -6.48
C GLY A 91 -14.08 6.44 -5.05
N THR A 92 -14.54 7.61 -4.60
CA THR A 92 -14.23 8.13 -3.25
C THR A 92 -14.76 7.22 -2.14
N ARG A 93 -15.93 6.61 -2.33
CA ARG A 93 -16.53 5.70 -1.35
C ARG A 93 -15.68 4.45 -1.14
N LEU A 94 -15.14 3.86 -2.23
CA LEU A 94 -14.27 2.70 -2.16
C LEU A 94 -12.95 3.04 -1.47
N ARG A 95 -12.38 4.21 -1.78
CA ARG A 95 -11.14 4.68 -1.12
C ARG A 95 -11.34 4.88 0.38
N ARG A 96 -12.43 5.53 0.81
CA ARG A 96 -12.74 5.68 2.25
C ARG A 96 -12.94 4.35 2.94
N PHE A 97 -13.58 3.40 2.28
CA PHE A 97 -13.74 2.05 2.82
C PHE A 97 -12.39 1.35 3.02
N ALA A 98 -11.50 1.43 2.03
CA ALA A 98 -10.14 0.90 2.14
C ALA A 98 -9.35 1.56 3.29
N GLU A 99 -9.41 2.90 3.44
CA GLU A 99 -8.80 3.61 4.57
C GLU A 99 -9.37 3.13 5.91
N THR A 100 -10.69 2.96 6.01
CA THR A 100 -11.33 2.43 7.22
C THR A 100 -10.84 1.03 7.56
N LEU A 101 -10.69 0.16 6.57
CA LEU A 101 -10.15 -1.18 6.78
C LEU A 101 -8.70 -1.16 7.25
N LEU A 102 -7.87 -0.30 6.66
CA LEU A 102 -6.47 -0.13 7.05
C LEU A 102 -6.32 0.41 8.50
N LEU A 103 -7.23 1.27 8.93
CA LEU A 103 -7.25 1.82 10.29
C LEU A 103 -7.96 0.90 11.29
N ASN A 104 -8.67 -0.12 10.81
CA ASN A 104 -9.50 -0.96 11.68
C ASN A 104 -8.68 -2.02 12.41
N ALA A 105 -9.04 -2.21 13.67
CA ALA A 105 -8.26 -2.84 14.72
C ALA A 105 -8.02 -4.35 14.59
N THR A 106 -8.60 -5.08 13.65
CA THR A 106 -8.49 -6.55 13.60
C THR A 106 -7.06 -7.05 13.36
N GLN A 107 -6.21 -6.22 12.73
CA GLN A 107 -4.79 -6.53 12.52
C GLN A 107 -3.85 -5.60 13.32
N VAL A 108 -4.40 -4.62 14.05
CA VAL A 108 -3.61 -3.63 14.81
C VAL A 108 -2.74 -4.33 15.86
N GLY A 109 -3.26 -5.34 16.55
CA GLY A 109 -2.50 -6.04 17.59
C GLY A 109 -1.19 -6.65 17.09
N THR A 110 -1.21 -7.34 15.97
CA THR A 110 -0.01 -8.01 15.43
C THR A 110 0.98 -7.01 14.82
N ARG A 111 0.49 -6.02 14.07
CA ARG A 111 1.33 -4.93 13.54
C ARG A 111 1.93 -4.09 14.66
N HIS A 112 1.13 -3.81 15.69
CA HIS A 112 1.57 -3.06 16.86
C HIS A 112 2.69 -3.78 17.61
N ALA A 113 2.62 -5.10 17.74
CA ALA A 113 3.69 -5.90 18.35
C ALA A 113 5.02 -5.82 17.57
N VAL A 114 4.97 -5.79 16.22
CA VAL A 114 6.18 -5.58 15.39
C VAL A 114 6.75 -4.18 15.62
N LEU A 115 5.89 -3.15 15.67
CA LEU A 115 6.35 -1.79 15.96
C LEU A 115 6.92 -1.67 17.38
N GLN A 116 6.30 -2.31 18.37
CA GLN A 116 6.80 -2.30 19.75
C GLN A 116 8.21 -2.91 19.83
N ALA A 117 8.40 -4.08 19.22
CA ALA A 117 9.72 -4.73 19.16
C ALA A 117 10.76 -3.82 18.47
N LEU A 118 10.37 -3.11 17.41
CA LEU A 118 11.24 -2.18 16.71
C LEU A 118 11.60 -0.96 17.58
N VAL A 119 10.65 -0.41 18.33
CA VAL A 119 10.88 0.69 19.27
C VAL A 119 11.80 0.25 20.42
N ASP A 120 11.57 -0.94 20.96
CA ASP A 120 12.41 -1.51 22.03
C ASP A 120 13.87 -1.70 21.56
N ASP A 121 14.06 -2.03 20.28
CA ASP A 121 15.40 -2.22 19.68
C ASP A 121 16.08 -0.91 19.26
N LEU A 122 15.32 0.09 18.84
CA LEU A 122 15.83 1.38 18.33
C LEU A 122 15.87 2.49 19.39
N GLY A 123 15.00 2.41 20.41
CA GLY A 123 14.78 3.48 21.39
C GLY A 123 14.02 4.69 20.85
N GLU A 124 13.58 4.66 19.60
CA GLU A 124 12.90 5.78 18.93
C GLU A 124 11.51 5.41 18.42
N THR A 125 10.67 6.41 18.21
CA THR A 125 9.31 6.22 17.74
C THR A 125 9.27 5.57 16.36
N CYS A 126 8.47 4.51 16.20
CA CYS A 126 8.25 3.84 14.94
C CYS A 126 6.79 3.88 14.51
N ASN A 127 6.55 3.82 13.20
CA ASN A 127 5.20 3.88 12.66
C ASN A 127 5.06 3.08 11.36
N ILE A 128 3.82 2.70 11.04
CA ILE A 128 3.41 2.17 9.74
C ILE A 128 2.55 3.23 9.07
N THR A 129 2.84 3.49 7.82
CA THR A 129 2.12 4.47 7.01
C THR A 129 1.66 3.88 5.70
N ALA A 130 0.66 4.49 5.07
CA ALA A 130 0.21 4.15 3.72
C ALA A 130 -0.06 5.38 2.88
N LEU A 131 0.01 5.22 1.56
CA LEU A 131 -0.45 6.24 0.62
C LEU A 131 -1.97 6.31 0.64
N SER A 132 -2.51 7.50 0.85
CA SER A 132 -3.94 7.81 0.79
C SER A 132 -4.18 9.07 -0.03
N GLY A 133 -4.60 8.89 -1.27
CA GLY A 133 -4.73 10.00 -2.23
C GLY A 133 -3.36 10.56 -2.60
N ASN A 134 -3.09 11.79 -2.19
CA ASN A 134 -1.83 12.50 -2.41
C ASN A 134 -1.08 12.81 -1.08
N GLU A 135 -1.43 12.11 -0.03
CA GLU A 135 -0.86 12.26 1.31
C GLU A 135 -0.44 10.89 1.87
N ILE A 136 0.37 10.92 2.89
CA ILE A 136 0.75 9.76 3.68
C ILE A 136 -0.11 9.72 4.94
N LEU A 137 -0.83 8.61 5.13
CA LEU A 137 -1.69 8.32 6.29
C LEU A 137 -0.93 7.44 7.28
N TYR A 138 -0.91 7.84 8.54
CA TYR A 138 -0.39 7.03 9.64
C TYR A 138 -1.40 5.95 10.02
N LEU A 139 -1.04 4.68 9.86
CA LEU A 139 -1.91 3.54 10.17
C LEU A 139 -1.77 3.10 11.62
N ASP A 140 -0.52 2.98 12.09
CA ASP A 140 -0.19 2.59 13.45
C ASP A 140 1.12 3.25 13.88
N ARG A 141 1.31 3.36 15.18
CA ARG A 141 2.46 4.03 15.79
C ARG A 141 2.72 3.52 17.19
N VAL A 142 3.98 3.31 17.51
CA VAL A 142 4.47 3.08 18.87
C VAL A 142 5.47 4.19 19.21
N GLU A 143 5.25 4.87 20.32
CA GLU A 143 6.06 5.96 20.77
C GLU A 143 7.24 5.50 21.61
N THR A 144 8.37 6.18 21.45
CA THR A 144 9.51 6.07 22.39
C THR A 144 9.10 6.48 23.81
N GLN A 145 9.79 5.93 24.80
CA GLN A 145 9.66 6.33 26.20
C GLN A 145 10.38 7.67 26.50
N GLU A 146 11.19 8.17 25.54
CA GLU A 146 11.89 9.43 25.69
C GLU A 146 10.92 10.62 25.84
N PRO A 147 11.19 11.56 26.76
CA PRO A 147 10.33 12.73 26.98
C PRO A 147 10.20 13.62 25.73
N LEU A 148 11.30 13.85 25.01
CA LEU A 148 11.29 14.64 23.78
C LEU A 148 10.92 13.77 22.60
N ARG A 149 9.69 13.93 22.10
CA ARG A 149 9.17 13.22 20.95
C ARG A 149 8.16 14.07 20.19
N PHE A 150 7.95 13.75 18.90
CA PHE A 150 6.94 14.42 18.08
C PHE A 150 5.59 13.74 18.22
N ASN A 151 4.52 14.52 18.33
CA ASN A 151 3.17 14.00 18.51
C ASN A 151 2.42 13.95 17.15
N LEU A 152 2.59 12.83 16.44
CA LEU A 152 1.75 12.45 15.31
C LEU A 152 0.96 11.20 15.73
N GLN A 153 -0.32 11.11 15.41
CA GLN A 153 -1.19 10.02 15.83
C GLN A 153 -1.62 9.15 14.65
N SER A 154 -2.08 7.94 14.92
CA SER A 154 -2.80 7.14 13.91
C SER A 154 -3.97 7.95 13.35
N GLY A 155 -4.12 7.95 12.01
CA GLY A 155 -5.04 8.83 11.30
C GLY A 155 -4.45 10.18 10.88
N SER A 156 -3.29 10.59 11.41
CA SER A 156 -2.59 11.80 10.93
C SER A 156 -2.20 11.68 9.47
N ARG A 157 -2.18 12.81 8.77
CA ARG A 157 -1.79 12.90 7.36
C ARG A 157 -0.63 13.86 7.20
N VAL A 158 0.34 13.50 6.38
CA VAL A 158 1.50 14.33 6.06
C VAL A 158 1.71 14.41 4.56
N PRO A 159 2.31 15.50 4.04
CA PRO A 159 2.55 15.65 2.61
C PRO A 159 3.48 14.56 2.08
N ILE A 160 3.20 14.09 0.86
CA ILE A 160 3.94 12.99 0.24
C ILE A 160 5.37 13.39 -0.18
N HIS A 161 5.61 14.66 -0.55
CA HIS A 161 6.89 15.09 -1.14
C HIS A 161 8.02 15.28 -0.13
N CYS A 162 7.70 15.55 1.13
CA CYS A 162 8.66 15.91 2.17
C CYS A 162 8.66 14.95 3.37
N SER A 163 7.98 13.81 3.26
CA SER A 163 8.04 12.73 4.25
C SER A 163 8.86 11.55 3.73
N ALA A 164 9.61 10.88 4.60
CA ALA A 164 10.41 9.71 4.23
C ALA A 164 9.56 8.63 3.53
N SER A 165 8.43 8.24 4.13
CA SER A 165 7.48 7.28 3.52
C SER A 165 6.96 7.74 2.16
N GLY A 166 6.67 9.03 2.02
CA GLY A 166 6.20 9.60 0.76
C GLY A 166 7.24 9.49 -0.33
N LYS A 167 8.51 9.82 -0.03
CA LYS A 167 9.61 9.68 -0.99
C LYS A 167 9.83 8.22 -1.41
N VAL A 168 9.76 7.26 -0.48
CA VAL A 168 9.84 5.82 -0.80
C VAL A 168 8.73 5.40 -1.76
N LEU A 169 7.48 5.77 -1.48
CA LEU A 169 6.35 5.38 -2.32
C LEU A 169 6.37 6.07 -3.69
N LEU A 170 6.79 7.34 -3.75
CA LEU A 170 7.00 8.06 -5.02
C LEU A 170 8.14 7.43 -5.85
N ALA A 171 9.23 6.99 -5.23
CA ALA A 171 10.35 6.35 -5.91
C ALA A 171 9.94 5.04 -6.59
N ASN A 172 8.96 4.32 -6.00
CA ASN A 172 8.41 3.09 -6.54
C ASN A 172 7.39 3.29 -7.68
N MET A 173 7.02 4.56 -8.00
CA MET A 173 6.12 4.89 -9.10
C MET A 173 6.90 5.20 -10.38
N SER A 174 6.26 4.99 -11.56
CA SER A 174 6.79 5.54 -12.80
C SER A 174 6.75 7.08 -12.77
N ARG A 175 7.65 7.73 -13.53
CA ARG A 175 7.69 9.19 -13.60
C ARG A 175 6.34 9.79 -13.98
N ALA A 176 5.63 9.18 -14.92
CA ALA A 176 4.31 9.64 -15.35
C ALA A 176 3.27 9.59 -14.22
N GLN A 177 3.30 8.52 -13.42
CA GLN A 177 2.41 8.37 -12.26
C GLN A 177 2.71 9.41 -11.18
N ARG A 178 4.00 9.60 -10.83
CA ARG A 178 4.43 10.63 -9.87
C ARG A 178 3.96 12.02 -10.28
N HIS A 179 4.24 12.42 -11.52
CA HIS A 179 3.87 13.75 -12.03
C HIS A 179 2.34 13.94 -12.06
N LYS A 180 1.58 12.89 -12.39
CA LYS A 180 0.11 12.93 -12.32
C LYS A 180 -0.38 13.13 -10.89
N LEU A 181 0.21 12.44 -9.92
CA LEU A 181 -0.13 12.57 -8.50
C LEU A 181 0.24 13.97 -7.98
N LEU A 182 1.47 14.41 -8.22
CA LEU A 182 2.01 15.69 -7.74
C LEU A 182 1.36 16.90 -8.38
N ARG A 183 0.72 16.77 -9.55
CA ARG A 183 -0.08 17.85 -10.14
C ARG A 183 -1.15 18.38 -9.20
N TYR A 184 -1.70 17.52 -8.34
CA TYR A 184 -2.75 17.84 -7.38
C TYR A 184 -2.24 17.92 -5.93
N ALA A 185 -0.91 17.80 -5.73
CA ALA A 185 -0.23 17.91 -4.45
C ALA A 185 0.86 18.98 -4.57
N PRO A 186 0.56 20.25 -4.27
CA PRO A 186 1.57 21.30 -4.38
C PRO A 186 2.74 21.01 -3.43
N LEU A 187 3.98 21.18 -3.92
CA LEU A 187 5.19 21.00 -3.13
C LEU A 187 5.37 22.21 -2.19
N LYS A 188 4.52 22.29 -1.18
CA LYS A 188 4.52 23.40 -0.23
C LYS A 188 5.81 23.38 0.58
N GLN A 189 6.50 24.51 0.67
CA GLN A 189 7.64 24.68 1.56
C GLN A 189 7.15 24.71 3.02
N LEU A 190 7.65 23.80 3.84
CA LEU A 190 7.34 23.70 5.27
C LEU A 190 8.54 24.12 6.12
N THR A 191 9.75 23.84 5.62
CA THR A 191 11.01 24.20 6.25
C THR A 191 11.99 24.73 5.19
N ALA A 192 13.18 25.13 5.61
CA ALA A 192 14.25 25.50 4.68
C ALA A 192 14.74 24.30 3.84
N ASN A 193 14.60 23.07 4.35
CA ASN A 193 15.08 21.85 3.70
C ASN A 193 14.03 21.22 2.77
N THR A 194 12.77 21.68 2.81
CA THR A 194 11.71 21.10 1.98
C THR A 194 12.03 21.21 0.50
N ILE A 195 12.00 20.10 -0.23
CA ILE A 195 12.13 20.07 -1.68
C ILE A 195 10.85 20.65 -2.30
N THR A 196 10.97 21.72 -3.08
CA THR A 196 9.83 22.45 -3.65
C THR A 196 9.77 22.44 -5.17
N SER A 197 10.74 21.80 -5.86
CA SER A 197 10.69 21.60 -7.30
C SER A 197 10.56 20.12 -7.66
N ILE A 198 9.82 19.85 -8.74
CA ILE A 198 9.62 18.47 -9.23
C ILE A 198 10.94 17.88 -9.73
N GLU A 199 11.79 18.70 -10.34
CA GLU A 199 13.09 18.30 -10.87
C GLU A 199 14.02 17.85 -9.74
N ALA A 200 14.13 18.64 -8.66
CA ALA A 200 14.94 18.28 -7.49
C ALA A 200 14.39 17.04 -6.79
N LEU A 201 13.05 16.91 -6.69
CA LEU A 201 12.41 15.72 -6.14
C LEU A 201 12.69 14.49 -7.01
N ASP A 202 12.60 14.59 -8.35
CA ASP A 202 12.90 13.47 -9.24
C ASP A 202 14.37 12.99 -9.09
N GLU A 203 15.33 13.89 -8.85
CA GLU A 203 16.73 13.50 -8.58
C GLU A 203 16.86 12.79 -7.24
N GLU A 204 16.29 13.33 -6.18
CA GLU A 204 16.23 12.67 -4.86
C GLU A 204 15.62 11.27 -4.97
N LEU A 205 14.52 11.12 -5.70
CA LEU A 205 13.81 9.83 -5.86
C LEU A 205 14.62 8.78 -6.64
N LYS A 206 15.55 9.18 -7.49
CA LYS A 206 16.48 8.24 -8.14
C LYS A 206 17.42 7.62 -7.10
N GLN A 207 17.92 8.44 -6.17
CA GLN A 207 18.78 7.96 -5.10
C GLN A 207 17.99 7.03 -4.16
N VAL A 208 16.77 7.44 -3.76
CA VAL A 208 15.87 6.61 -2.94
C VAL A 208 15.59 5.24 -3.60
N GLN A 209 15.39 5.22 -4.92
CA GLN A 209 15.18 3.98 -5.66
C GLN A 209 16.42 3.06 -5.66
N SER A 210 17.61 3.63 -5.73
CA SER A 210 18.87 2.90 -5.66
C SER A 210 19.14 2.32 -4.28
N ASP A 211 18.90 3.10 -3.23
CA ASP A 211 19.22 2.77 -1.84
C ASP A 211 18.16 1.88 -1.17
N GLY A 212 16.90 1.98 -1.66
CA GLY A 212 15.74 1.25 -1.13
C GLY A 212 15.19 1.84 0.17
N PHE A 213 15.60 3.05 0.53
CA PHE A 213 15.08 3.82 1.67
C PHE A 213 15.07 5.32 1.36
N ALA A 214 14.33 6.08 2.15
CA ALA A 214 14.36 7.54 2.09
C ALA A 214 14.52 8.13 3.49
N ILE A 215 15.08 9.33 3.54
CA ILE A 215 15.23 10.14 4.75
C ILE A 215 14.45 11.43 4.55
N ASP A 216 13.60 11.80 5.51
CA ASP A 216 13.12 13.16 5.72
C ASP A 216 14.11 13.83 6.67
N ASN A 217 14.98 14.67 6.15
CA ASN A 217 15.98 15.40 6.90
C ASN A 217 15.47 16.80 7.23
N GLU A 218 14.59 16.90 8.21
CA GLU A 218 13.93 18.14 8.61
C GLU A 218 13.14 18.81 7.46
N GLU A 219 12.66 18.05 6.50
CA GLU A 219 11.91 18.58 5.36
C GLU A 219 10.44 18.85 5.71
N PHE A 220 9.81 17.94 6.47
CA PHE A 220 8.44 18.07 6.94
C PHE A 220 8.34 19.03 8.14
N MET A 221 9.26 18.92 9.08
CA MET A 221 9.27 19.71 10.31
C MET A 221 10.70 19.91 10.80
N SER A 222 11.07 21.15 11.13
CA SER A 222 12.37 21.45 11.71
C SER A 222 12.61 20.67 13.01
N GLY A 223 13.77 20.11 13.16
CA GLY A 223 14.16 19.29 14.32
C GLY A 223 13.69 17.83 14.24
N LEU A 224 12.93 17.42 13.19
CA LEU A 224 12.48 16.05 12.98
C LEU A 224 13.27 15.38 11.87
N VAL A 225 13.83 14.21 12.14
CA VAL A 225 14.42 13.32 11.14
C VAL A 225 13.64 12.01 11.11
N CYS A 226 13.29 11.54 9.90
CA CYS A 226 12.63 10.26 9.70
C CYS A 226 13.39 9.43 8.65
N MET A 227 13.40 8.11 8.84
CA MET A 227 13.82 7.15 7.84
C MET A 227 12.70 6.16 7.58
N ALA A 228 12.45 5.83 6.30
CA ALA A 228 11.42 4.88 5.92
C ALA A 228 11.90 3.91 4.85
N ILE A 229 11.30 2.72 4.85
CA ILE A 229 11.39 1.72 3.78
C ILE A 229 10.00 1.20 3.43
N ALA A 230 9.85 0.66 2.22
CA ALA A 230 8.61 0.03 1.82
C ALA A 230 8.42 -1.33 2.53
N VAL A 231 7.21 -1.62 2.97
CA VAL A 231 6.81 -2.99 3.35
C VAL A 231 6.63 -3.79 2.06
N PRO A 232 7.26 -4.96 1.91
CA PRO A 232 7.06 -5.80 0.73
C PRO A 232 5.59 -6.16 0.51
N THR A 233 5.23 -6.58 -0.68
CA THR A 233 3.88 -7.07 -1.01
C THR A 233 3.98 -8.25 -1.96
N ALA A 234 3.07 -9.21 -1.85
CA ALA A 234 3.00 -10.37 -2.76
C ALA A 234 2.53 -9.97 -4.17
N HIS A 235 1.78 -8.87 -4.28
CA HIS A 235 1.16 -8.46 -5.54
C HIS A 235 1.32 -6.96 -5.78
N GLY A 236 1.83 -6.61 -6.95
CA GLY A 236 1.94 -5.23 -7.38
C GLY A 236 3.00 -4.41 -6.64
N ARG A 237 2.69 -3.14 -6.39
CA ARG A 237 3.58 -2.20 -5.70
C ARG A 237 3.14 -2.03 -4.26
N SER A 238 4.13 -1.93 -3.37
CA SER A 238 3.85 -1.61 -1.98
C SER A 238 3.13 -0.27 -1.85
N ASN A 239 2.14 -0.24 -1.00
CA ASN A 239 1.38 0.95 -0.60
C ASN A 239 1.69 1.34 0.86
N GLN A 240 2.52 0.59 1.55
CA GLN A 240 2.83 0.78 2.95
C GLN A 240 4.32 0.94 3.18
N CYS A 241 4.66 1.70 4.21
CA CYS A 241 6.03 1.86 4.70
C CYS A 241 6.07 1.61 6.20
N VAL A 242 7.21 1.10 6.68
CA VAL A 242 7.62 1.17 8.07
C VAL A 242 8.68 2.26 8.21
N ALA A 243 8.58 3.07 9.25
CA ALA A 243 9.45 4.21 9.46
C ALA A 243 9.83 4.37 10.93
N VAL A 244 11.01 4.92 11.15
CA VAL A 244 11.48 5.46 12.43
C VAL A 244 11.54 6.97 12.34
N GLN A 245 11.21 7.65 13.44
CA GLN A 245 11.30 9.10 13.57
C GLN A 245 11.90 9.50 14.92
N ALA A 246 12.77 10.49 14.89
CA ALA A 246 13.42 11.01 16.08
C ALA A 246 13.73 12.50 15.95
N PRO A 247 13.98 13.21 17.07
CA PRO A 247 14.60 14.52 17.03
C PRO A 247 15.98 14.49 16.35
N ALA A 248 16.29 15.51 15.54
CA ALA A 248 17.55 15.63 14.81
C ALA A 248 18.80 15.57 15.70
N MET A 249 18.65 15.88 16.99
CA MET A 249 19.73 15.76 17.97
C MET A 249 20.03 14.31 18.39
N ARG A 250 19.15 13.32 18.11
CA ARG A 250 19.34 11.90 18.43
C ARG A 250 19.49 11.03 17.19
N LEU A 251 18.97 11.45 16.05
CA LEU A 251 19.07 10.74 14.77
C LEU A 251 19.53 11.70 13.69
N THR A 252 20.66 11.44 13.09
CA THR A 252 21.13 12.19 11.92
C THR A 252 20.90 11.38 10.64
N ALA A 253 20.91 12.06 9.48
CA ALA A 253 20.84 11.37 8.18
C ALA A 253 22.02 10.37 7.99
N ALA A 254 23.18 10.64 8.59
CA ALA A 254 24.33 9.73 8.53
C ALA A 254 24.11 8.44 9.33
N ASP A 255 23.37 8.50 10.43
CA ASP A 255 23.08 7.34 11.28
C ASP A 255 22.00 6.43 10.70
N ALA A 256 21.21 6.95 9.78
CA ALA A 256 20.07 6.23 9.19
C ALA A 256 20.47 4.90 8.54
N ALA A 257 21.65 4.84 7.89
CA ALA A 257 22.14 3.61 7.27
C ALA A 257 22.34 2.47 8.28
N ALA A 258 22.67 2.77 9.53
CA ALA A 258 22.84 1.79 10.61
C ALA A 258 21.49 1.18 11.05
N LEU A 259 20.38 1.89 10.86
CA LEU A 259 19.04 1.44 11.22
C LEU A 259 18.41 0.54 10.16
N LEU A 260 18.93 0.57 8.93
CA LEU A 260 18.34 -0.14 7.78
C LEU A 260 18.13 -1.65 8.00
N PRO A 261 19.06 -2.43 8.59
CA PRO A 261 18.85 -3.85 8.85
C PRO A 261 17.64 -4.12 9.76
N LYS A 262 17.44 -3.29 10.79
CA LYS A 262 16.34 -3.41 11.75
C LYS A 262 14.98 -3.08 11.10
N LEU A 263 14.92 -1.99 10.33
CA LEU A 263 13.73 -1.65 9.56
C LEU A 263 13.37 -2.74 8.55
N ARG A 264 14.37 -3.34 7.88
CA ARG A 264 14.12 -4.48 6.95
C ARG A 264 13.56 -5.70 7.66
N GLY A 265 14.03 -6.01 8.86
CA GLY A 265 13.46 -7.08 9.70
C GLY A 265 12.00 -6.82 10.03
N ALA A 266 11.66 -5.62 10.47
CA ALA A 266 10.28 -5.21 10.75
C ALA A 266 9.40 -5.24 9.48
N ALA A 267 9.90 -4.76 8.34
CA ALA A 267 9.16 -4.81 7.07
C ALA A 267 8.88 -6.24 6.61
N ALA A 268 9.82 -7.17 6.80
CA ALA A 268 9.61 -8.59 6.51
C ALA A 268 8.54 -9.21 7.42
N ALA A 269 8.59 -8.94 8.72
CA ALA A 269 7.59 -9.42 9.67
C ALA A 269 6.17 -8.88 9.35
N LEU A 270 6.08 -7.60 8.94
CA LEU A 270 4.81 -7.01 8.50
C LEU A 270 4.27 -7.68 7.23
N PHE A 271 5.15 -8.04 6.30
CA PHE A 271 4.77 -8.75 5.08
C PHE A 271 4.23 -10.16 5.39
N GLU A 272 4.85 -10.90 6.32
CA GLU A 272 4.38 -12.21 6.75
C GLU A 272 2.97 -12.13 7.34
N ILE A 273 2.70 -11.16 8.21
CA ILE A 273 1.37 -10.92 8.79
C ILE A 273 0.30 -10.68 7.71
N GLU A 274 0.63 -9.93 6.67
CA GLU A 274 -0.31 -9.64 5.59
C GLU A 274 -0.58 -10.87 4.70
N THR A 275 0.42 -11.71 4.51
CA THR A 275 0.30 -12.94 3.69
C THR A 275 -0.39 -14.08 4.44
N GLU A 276 -0.14 -14.26 5.73
CA GLU A 276 -0.81 -15.27 6.55
C GLU A 276 -2.31 -14.99 6.69
N GLY A 277 -2.70 -13.73 6.82
CA GLY A 277 -4.11 -13.31 6.81
C GLY A 277 -4.83 -13.58 5.47
N SER A 278 -4.08 -13.79 4.39
CA SER A 278 -4.60 -14.06 3.04
C SER A 278 -4.79 -15.56 2.74
N ALA A 279 -4.19 -16.45 3.53
CA ALA A 279 -4.34 -17.90 3.40
C ALA A 279 -5.67 -18.35 4.04
N VAL A 280 -6.78 -18.14 3.32
CA VAL A 280 -8.04 -18.81 3.66
C VAL A 280 -7.83 -20.32 3.46
N ALA A 281 -7.71 -21.06 4.57
CA ALA A 281 -7.70 -22.52 4.53
C ALA A 281 -8.91 -23.03 3.73
N PRO A 282 -8.74 -24.01 2.82
CA PRO A 282 -9.86 -24.57 2.09
C PRO A 282 -10.86 -25.11 3.11
N ARG A 283 -12.10 -24.59 3.06
CA ARG A 283 -13.19 -25.09 3.89
C ARG A 283 -13.41 -26.56 3.55
N THR A 284 -13.10 -27.47 4.47
CA THR A 284 -13.56 -28.85 4.41
C THR A 284 -15.09 -28.83 4.29
N PRO A 285 -15.67 -29.46 3.26
CA PRO A 285 -17.12 -29.52 3.13
C PRO A 285 -17.70 -30.21 4.40
N PRO A 286 -18.85 -29.76 4.88
CA PRO A 286 -19.51 -30.45 6.01
C PRO A 286 -19.79 -31.89 5.63
N PRO A 287 -19.68 -32.83 6.62
CA PRO A 287 -19.95 -34.23 6.35
C PRO A 287 -21.39 -34.38 5.85
N THR A 288 -21.55 -35.10 4.74
CA THR A 288 -22.84 -35.46 4.15
C THR A 288 -23.69 -36.17 5.21
N PRO A 289 -24.96 -35.77 5.40
CA PRO A 289 -25.83 -36.50 6.32
C PRO A 289 -26.04 -37.92 5.81
N ASN A 290 -25.78 -38.89 6.72
CA ASN A 290 -25.97 -40.31 6.48
C ASN A 290 -27.37 -40.58 5.90
N SER A 291 -27.40 -41.24 4.75
CA SER A 291 -28.63 -41.85 4.20
C SER A 291 -29.25 -42.79 5.23
N PRO A 292 -30.57 -42.84 5.37
CA PRO A 292 -31.21 -43.75 6.32
C PRO A 292 -30.95 -45.20 5.92
N GLN A 293 -30.39 -45.96 6.83
CA GLN A 293 -30.29 -47.40 6.71
C GLN A 293 -31.72 -47.98 6.73
N ASN A 294 -32.10 -48.61 5.61
CA ASN A 294 -33.27 -49.47 5.55
C ASN A 294 -33.11 -50.63 6.58
N VAL A 295 -33.96 -50.62 7.58
CA VAL A 295 -34.20 -51.82 8.43
C VAL A 295 -35.37 -52.56 7.79
N ILE A 296 -35.11 -53.78 7.34
CA ILE A 296 -36.09 -54.81 7.06
C ILE A 296 -36.34 -55.56 8.33
#